data_107b21d6f43dcd2bc04c90e5162f34cd
#
_entry.id   107b21d6f43dcd2bc04c90e5162f34cd
#
_cell.length_a   1.000
_cell.length_b   1.000
_cell.length_c   1.000
_cell.angle_alpha   90.00
_cell.angle_beta   90.00
_cell.angle_gamma   90.00
#
_symmetry.space_group_name_H-M   'P 1'
#
loop_
_entity.id
_entity.type
_entity.pdbx_description
1 polymer ?
#
loop_
_entity_poly.entity_id
_entity_poly.type
_entity_poly.pdbx_seq_one_letter_code
_entity_poly.pdbx_strand_id
1 'polypeptide(L)'
;MTKVLAIVVTYNAKRWVERCLGSLFASRLRPDVLVVDNGSADGTREFVHEHFPAAELILSDGNPGFGAANNIGLRLALERGYDFVYLLNQDAWVEKDTLSTLVAAARPDYGILSPVQNDASGRLDPWFSRKCSRYLKAASAVAPDPRLVVDVPFVMAAHWLVSRKALLDVGGFSPAFAQYGEDDNYIDRLHWHGLRCGVVPAAAAVHDRAGRKTPREKRMRLKCIAVVVRLSDPGRCWLWRRLAYPFELAGMSLKNFSLIPLRFVPELRARIPELRRLRKESGRKRAFL
;
A
#
# COMPACT_ATOMS: atom_id res chain seq x y z
N MET A 1 6.18 -25.95 -2.03
CA MET A 1 6.84 -24.68 -2.44
C MET A 1 5.93 -23.53 -2.03
N THR A 2 6.47 -22.45 -1.46
CA THR A 2 5.71 -21.24 -1.15
C THR A 2 5.27 -20.55 -2.43
N LYS A 3 3.97 -20.27 -2.55
CA LYS A 3 3.38 -19.60 -3.71
C LYS A 3 3.22 -18.09 -3.44
N VAL A 4 3.80 -17.27 -4.29
CA VAL A 4 3.71 -15.80 -4.20
C VAL A 4 3.10 -15.25 -5.49
N LEU A 5 2.05 -14.43 -5.38
CA LEU A 5 1.50 -13.64 -6.47
C LEU A 5 2.00 -12.19 -6.33
N ALA A 6 2.76 -11.71 -7.30
CA ALA A 6 3.07 -10.28 -7.39
C ALA A 6 1.96 -9.57 -8.15
N ILE A 7 1.38 -8.52 -7.55
CA ILE A 7 0.35 -7.69 -8.17
C ILE A 7 0.95 -6.32 -8.47
N VAL A 8 0.89 -5.92 -9.73
CA VAL A 8 1.32 -4.61 -10.21
C VAL A 8 0.12 -3.89 -10.83
N VAL A 9 -0.31 -2.79 -10.20
CA VAL A 9 -1.35 -1.93 -10.78
C VAL A 9 -0.68 -0.91 -11.69
N THR A 10 -1.10 -0.84 -12.96
CA THR A 10 -0.56 0.09 -13.95
C THR A 10 -1.56 1.14 -14.39
N TYR A 11 -1.07 2.37 -14.58
CA TYR A 11 -1.79 3.46 -15.23
C TYR A 11 -0.78 4.39 -15.90
N ASN A 12 -0.67 4.38 -17.22
CA ASN A 12 0.33 5.11 -18.00
C ASN A 12 1.76 4.85 -17.47
N ALA A 13 2.14 3.58 -17.45
CA ALA A 13 3.36 3.09 -16.79
C ALA A 13 4.51 2.76 -17.75
N LYS A 14 4.39 3.03 -19.05
CA LYS A 14 5.35 2.61 -20.07
C LYS A 14 6.79 2.95 -19.72
N ARG A 15 6.99 4.08 -19.05
CA ARG A 15 8.32 4.54 -18.58
C ARG A 15 8.98 3.58 -17.58
N TRP A 16 8.19 2.87 -16.76
CA TRP A 16 8.73 2.11 -15.62
C TRP A 16 8.48 0.61 -15.72
N VAL A 17 7.45 0.20 -16.50
CA VAL A 17 6.92 -1.17 -16.50
C VAL A 17 7.97 -2.20 -16.85
N GLU A 18 8.88 -1.91 -17.76
CA GLU A 18 9.98 -2.80 -18.14
C GLU A 18 10.86 -3.15 -16.94
N ARG A 19 11.33 -2.14 -16.21
CA ARG A 19 12.17 -2.33 -15.04
C ARG A 19 11.41 -2.98 -13.88
N CYS A 20 10.18 -2.54 -13.66
CA CYS A 20 9.29 -3.07 -12.62
C CYS A 20 9.09 -4.58 -12.81
N LEU A 21 8.53 -5.00 -13.96
CA LEU A 21 8.25 -6.39 -14.24
C LEU A 21 9.54 -7.22 -14.42
N GLY A 22 10.54 -6.69 -15.13
CA GLY A 22 11.83 -7.35 -15.32
C GLY A 22 12.48 -7.74 -14.00
N SER A 23 12.38 -6.90 -12.96
CA SER A 23 12.91 -7.20 -11.63
C SER A 23 12.22 -8.38 -10.95
N LEU A 24 10.90 -8.54 -11.13
CA LEU A 24 10.14 -9.68 -10.59
C LEU A 24 10.54 -10.98 -11.28
N PHE A 25 10.67 -10.97 -12.61
CA PHE A 25 11.09 -12.15 -13.37
C PHE A 25 12.55 -12.53 -13.15
N ALA A 26 13.41 -11.59 -12.75
CA ALA A 26 14.81 -11.82 -12.40
C ALA A 26 15.01 -12.23 -10.93
N SER A 27 13.96 -12.22 -10.09
CA SER A 27 14.03 -12.57 -8.68
C SER A 27 14.40 -14.04 -8.47
N ARG A 28 15.21 -14.31 -7.41
CA ARG A 28 15.59 -15.69 -7.01
C ARG A 28 14.35 -16.51 -6.63
N LEU A 29 13.44 -15.95 -5.83
CA LEU A 29 12.10 -16.48 -5.63
C LEU A 29 11.22 -15.83 -6.70
N ARG A 30 10.97 -16.56 -7.80
CA ARG A 30 10.17 -16.06 -8.92
C ARG A 30 8.68 -16.13 -8.56
N PRO A 31 7.98 -15.00 -8.43
CA PRO A 31 6.54 -15.02 -8.21
C PRO A 31 5.78 -15.26 -9.51
N ASP A 32 4.52 -15.69 -9.41
CA ASP A 32 3.57 -15.45 -10.48
C ASP A 32 3.27 -13.96 -10.55
N VAL A 33 3.11 -13.39 -11.74
CA VAL A 33 2.95 -11.95 -11.93
C VAL A 33 1.58 -11.66 -12.53
N LEU A 34 0.82 -10.81 -11.83
CA LEU A 34 -0.45 -10.25 -12.27
C LEU A 34 -0.30 -8.74 -12.47
N VAL A 35 -0.58 -8.27 -13.67
CA VAL A 35 -0.71 -6.84 -13.97
C VAL A 35 -2.18 -6.50 -14.06
N VAL A 36 -2.62 -5.51 -13.27
CA VAL A 36 -3.98 -4.93 -13.37
C VAL A 36 -3.86 -3.54 -13.95
N ASP A 37 -4.27 -3.38 -15.20
CA ASP A 37 -4.16 -2.10 -15.90
C ASP A 37 -5.41 -1.25 -15.72
N ASN A 38 -5.23 -0.07 -15.16
CA ASN A 38 -6.29 0.90 -14.85
C ASN A 38 -6.63 1.83 -16.03
N GLY A 39 -6.62 1.33 -17.26
CA GLY A 39 -7.00 2.09 -18.44
C GLY A 39 -5.83 2.93 -18.98
N SER A 40 -4.63 2.38 -19.10
CA SER A 40 -3.49 3.04 -19.73
C SER A 40 -3.75 3.35 -21.21
N ALA A 41 -3.26 4.51 -21.65
CA ALA A 41 -3.36 4.99 -23.02
C ALA A 41 -1.99 5.31 -23.67
N ASP A 42 -0.89 4.97 -22.97
CA ASP A 42 0.48 5.30 -23.37
C ASP A 42 1.24 4.11 -24.01
N GLY A 43 0.53 3.01 -24.33
CA GLY A 43 1.12 1.78 -24.85
C GLY A 43 1.66 0.84 -23.76
N THR A 44 1.30 1.04 -22.49
CA THR A 44 1.70 0.15 -21.37
C THR A 44 1.18 -1.28 -21.58
N ARG A 45 -0.09 -1.43 -21.98
CA ARG A 45 -0.74 -2.74 -22.15
C ARG A 45 -0.10 -3.55 -23.24
N GLU A 46 0.10 -2.93 -24.40
CA GLU A 46 0.73 -3.52 -25.56
C GLU A 46 2.16 -3.96 -25.22
N PHE A 47 2.91 -3.12 -24.51
CA PHE A 47 4.26 -3.44 -24.06
C PHE A 47 4.29 -4.63 -23.11
N VAL A 48 3.38 -4.69 -22.12
CA VAL A 48 3.30 -5.84 -21.20
C VAL A 48 2.98 -7.13 -21.95
N HIS A 49 2.00 -7.09 -22.85
CA HIS A 49 1.59 -8.25 -23.65
C HIS A 49 2.74 -8.78 -24.51
N GLU A 50 3.49 -7.89 -25.16
CA GLU A 50 4.57 -8.24 -26.08
C GLU A 50 5.84 -8.73 -25.36
N HIS A 51 6.25 -8.04 -24.28
CA HIS A 51 7.56 -8.29 -23.65
C HIS A 51 7.49 -9.17 -22.40
N PHE A 52 6.30 -9.29 -21.79
CA PHE A 52 6.09 -10.10 -20.58
C PHE A 52 4.92 -11.09 -20.73
N PRO A 53 4.95 -12.01 -21.74
CA PRO A 53 3.83 -12.92 -22.02
C PRO A 53 3.56 -13.91 -20.86
N ALA A 54 4.48 -14.06 -19.93
CA ALA A 54 4.30 -14.86 -18.71
C ALA A 54 3.58 -14.10 -17.58
N ALA A 55 3.33 -12.80 -17.73
CA ALA A 55 2.49 -12.03 -16.80
C ALA A 55 1.02 -12.16 -17.23
N GLU A 56 0.16 -12.46 -16.26
CA GLU A 56 -1.30 -12.35 -16.48
C GLU A 56 -1.67 -10.87 -16.52
N LEU A 57 -2.38 -10.42 -17.56
CA LEU A 57 -2.83 -9.04 -17.72
C LEU A 57 -4.35 -8.99 -17.60
N ILE A 58 -4.83 -8.21 -16.62
CA ILE A 58 -6.26 -7.90 -16.45
C ILE A 58 -6.47 -6.41 -16.71
N LEU A 59 -7.47 -6.11 -17.53
CA LEU A 59 -7.92 -4.74 -17.79
C LEU A 59 -9.04 -4.42 -16.81
N SER A 60 -8.87 -3.39 -15.98
CA SER A 60 -9.96 -2.90 -15.14
C SER A 60 -10.94 -2.07 -15.96
N ASP A 61 -12.18 -1.99 -15.49
CA ASP A 61 -13.18 -1.10 -16.08
C ASP A 61 -12.87 0.36 -15.68
N GLY A 62 -12.24 1.08 -16.56
CA GLY A 62 -11.73 2.43 -16.33
C GLY A 62 -10.58 2.50 -15.32
N ASN A 63 -10.55 3.57 -14.51
CA ASN A 63 -9.57 3.75 -13.43
C ASN A 63 -10.25 3.75 -12.06
N PRO A 64 -10.52 2.57 -11.47
CA PRO A 64 -11.16 2.47 -10.17
C PRO A 64 -10.24 2.89 -9.00
N GLY A 65 -8.99 3.21 -9.27
CA GLY A 65 -7.98 3.57 -8.28
C GLY A 65 -7.15 2.39 -7.79
N PHE A 66 -6.10 2.70 -7.03
CA PHE A 66 -5.09 1.74 -6.59
C PHE A 66 -5.68 0.58 -5.75
N GLY A 67 -6.48 0.92 -4.73
CA GLY A 67 -7.03 -0.09 -3.81
C GLY A 67 -8.00 -1.05 -4.51
N ALA A 68 -8.91 -0.53 -5.34
CA ALA A 68 -9.89 -1.36 -6.05
C ALA A 68 -9.23 -2.28 -7.08
N ALA A 69 -8.22 -1.80 -7.81
CA ALA A 69 -7.46 -2.62 -8.75
C ALA A 69 -6.67 -3.73 -8.03
N ASN A 70 -6.00 -3.41 -6.90
CA ASN A 70 -5.36 -4.43 -6.09
C ASN A 70 -6.35 -5.47 -5.57
N ASN A 71 -7.57 -5.09 -5.20
CA ASN A 71 -8.59 -6.04 -4.71
C ASN A 71 -8.94 -7.11 -5.73
N ILE A 72 -8.83 -6.85 -7.04
CA ILE A 72 -8.98 -7.87 -8.09
C ILE A 72 -7.94 -8.97 -7.88
N GLY A 73 -6.67 -8.60 -7.79
CA GLY A 73 -5.59 -9.55 -7.59
C GLY A 73 -5.61 -10.24 -6.21
N LEU A 74 -6.04 -9.52 -5.15
CA LEU A 74 -6.15 -10.10 -3.80
C LEU A 74 -7.23 -11.21 -3.75
N ARG A 75 -8.36 -11.04 -4.46
CA ARG A 75 -9.38 -12.09 -4.61
C ARG A 75 -8.82 -13.31 -5.31
N LEU A 76 -8.20 -13.11 -6.48
CA LEU A 76 -7.57 -14.20 -7.24
C LEU A 76 -6.52 -14.94 -6.41
N ALA A 77 -5.73 -14.21 -5.62
CA ALA A 77 -4.73 -14.82 -4.74
C ALA A 77 -5.36 -15.76 -3.70
N LEU A 78 -6.48 -15.37 -3.10
CA LEU A 78 -7.23 -16.24 -2.18
C LEU A 78 -7.82 -17.45 -2.88
N GLU A 79 -8.46 -17.26 -4.02
CA GLU A 79 -9.12 -18.32 -4.81
C GLU A 79 -8.10 -19.35 -5.30
N ARG A 80 -6.93 -18.91 -5.78
CA ARG A 80 -5.88 -19.77 -6.32
C ARG A 80 -4.92 -20.35 -5.26
N GLY A 81 -5.13 -20.02 -3.98
CA GLY A 81 -4.39 -20.63 -2.88
C GLY A 81 -2.96 -20.11 -2.71
N TYR A 82 -2.66 -18.86 -3.05
CA TYR A 82 -1.35 -18.25 -2.77
C TYR A 82 -1.11 -18.08 -1.27
N ASP A 83 0.14 -18.30 -0.84
CA ASP A 83 0.57 -18.13 0.54
C ASP A 83 0.81 -16.65 0.86
N PHE A 84 1.32 -15.92 -0.13
CA PHE A 84 1.61 -14.48 -0.02
C PHE A 84 1.20 -13.75 -1.29
N VAL A 85 0.88 -12.47 -1.13
CA VAL A 85 0.77 -11.50 -2.21
C VAL A 85 1.87 -10.46 -2.05
N TYR A 86 2.56 -10.14 -3.14
CA TYR A 86 3.50 -9.02 -3.16
C TYR A 86 2.91 -7.87 -3.94
N LEU A 87 2.52 -6.80 -3.24
CA LEU A 87 2.07 -5.57 -3.88
C LEU A 87 3.29 -4.75 -4.29
N LEU A 88 3.37 -4.40 -5.56
CA LEU A 88 4.44 -3.62 -6.13
C LEU A 88 3.89 -2.44 -6.94
N ASN A 89 4.33 -1.24 -6.62
CA ASN A 89 3.98 -0.07 -7.43
C ASN A 89 4.67 -0.14 -8.81
N GLN A 90 4.01 0.39 -9.83
CA GLN A 90 4.51 0.42 -11.22
C GLN A 90 5.86 1.13 -11.39
N ASP A 91 6.20 2.05 -10.48
CA ASP A 91 7.43 2.84 -10.45
C ASP A 91 8.42 2.34 -9.39
N ALA A 92 8.35 1.06 -9.08
CA ALA A 92 9.19 0.39 -8.10
C ALA A 92 9.76 -0.92 -8.67
N TRP A 93 10.87 -1.40 -8.11
CA TRP A 93 11.48 -2.66 -8.49
C TRP A 93 12.19 -3.31 -7.31
N VAL A 94 12.36 -4.61 -7.38
CA VAL A 94 12.98 -5.42 -6.33
C VAL A 94 14.43 -5.76 -6.70
N GLU A 95 15.26 -6.00 -5.68
CA GLU A 95 16.55 -6.64 -5.83
C GLU A 95 16.37 -8.16 -5.94
N LYS A 96 17.38 -8.85 -6.47
CA LYS A 96 17.30 -10.29 -6.79
C LYS A 96 16.83 -11.16 -5.62
N ASP A 97 17.22 -10.84 -4.40
CA ASP A 97 16.95 -11.62 -3.18
C ASP A 97 15.81 -11.06 -2.32
N THR A 98 15.19 -9.94 -2.72
CA THR A 98 14.16 -9.25 -1.92
C THR A 98 13.02 -10.20 -1.52
N LEU A 99 12.39 -10.86 -2.48
CA LEU A 99 11.23 -11.72 -2.21
C LEU A 99 11.60 -12.94 -1.38
N SER A 100 12.73 -13.60 -1.67
CA SER A 100 13.20 -14.76 -0.90
C SER A 100 13.50 -14.38 0.55
N THR A 101 14.11 -13.22 0.78
CA THR A 101 14.44 -12.71 2.11
C THR A 101 13.17 -12.36 2.90
N LEU A 102 12.21 -11.67 2.27
CA LEU A 102 10.93 -11.35 2.92
C LEU A 102 10.14 -12.61 3.30
N VAL A 103 10.07 -13.60 2.42
CA VAL A 103 9.38 -14.87 2.68
C VAL A 103 10.07 -15.65 3.79
N ALA A 104 11.41 -15.68 3.82
CA ALA A 104 12.18 -16.36 4.88
C ALA A 104 12.02 -15.69 6.27
N ALA A 105 11.73 -14.38 6.29
CA ALA A 105 11.49 -13.63 7.52
C ALA A 105 10.01 -13.66 7.96
N ALA A 106 9.10 -14.23 7.16
CA ALA A 106 7.67 -14.21 7.46
C ALA A 106 7.34 -15.00 8.74
N ARG A 107 6.47 -14.42 9.57
CA ARG A 107 5.97 -15.00 10.82
C ARG A 107 4.45 -14.85 10.91
N PRO A 108 3.75 -15.73 11.65
CA PRO A 108 2.28 -15.72 11.71
C PRO A 108 1.64 -14.45 12.29
N ASP A 109 2.37 -13.70 13.11
CA ASP A 109 1.93 -12.47 13.75
C ASP A 109 2.11 -11.22 12.87
N TYR A 110 2.87 -11.34 11.76
CA TYR A 110 3.00 -10.28 10.76
C TYR A 110 2.05 -10.51 9.57
N GLY A 111 1.17 -9.55 9.35
CA GLY A 111 0.31 -9.55 8.17
C GLY A 111 0.97 -8.90 6.97
N ILE A 112 1.88 -7.95 7.21
CA ILE A 112 2.62 -7.22 6.18
C ILE A 112 4.10 -7.17 6.53
N LEU A 113 4.96 -7.50 5.56
CA LEU A 113 6.39 -7.24 5.59
C LEU A 113 6.78 -6.34 4.42
N SER A 114 7.73 -5.44 4.66
CA SER A 114 8.31 -4.56 3.63
C SER A 114 9.83 -4.68 3.64
N PRO A 115 10.49 -4.59 2.48
CA PRO A 115 11.93 -4.35 2.44
C PRO A 115 12.25 -2.92 2.88
N VAL A 116 13.52 -2.63 3.10
CA VAL A 116 14.04 -1.27 3.13
C VAL A 116 13.81 -0.65 1.75
N GLN A 117 13.14 0.50 1.71
CA GLN A 117 12.82 1.18 0.45
C GLN A 117 13.83 2.29 0.18
N ASN A 118 14.56 2.17 -0.93
CA ASN A 118 15.49 3.15 -1.43
C ASN A 118 14.87 3.97 -2.57
N ASP A 119 15.45 5.13 -2.86
CA ASP A 119 15.17 5.87 -4.10
C ASP A 119 16.02 5.32 -5.27
N ALA A 120 15.77 5.79 -6.49
CA ALA A 120 16.51 5.37 -7.68
C ALA A 120 18.01 5.69 -7.64
N SER A 121 18.47 6.53 -6.72
CA SER A 121 19.89 6.82 -6.49
C SER A 121 20.56 5.90 -5.47
N GLY A 122 19.82 4.92 -4.93
CA GLY A 122 20.31 3.98 -3.91
C GLY A 122 20.29 4.51 -2.47
N ARG A 123 19.77 5.73 -2.24
CA ARG A 123 19.58 6.28 -0.89
C ARG A 123 18.22 5.90 -0.34
N LEU A 124 18.08 5.92 0.99
CA LEU A 124 16.75 5.70 1.61
C LEU A 124 15.71 6.66 1.01
N ASP A 125 14.57 6.11 0.56
CA ASP A 125 13.43 6.93 0.15
C ASP A 125 13.06 7.91 1.27
N PRO A 126 12.89 9.22 0.99
CA PRO A 126 12.66 10.22 2.04
C PRO A 126 11.39 9.99 2.87
N TRP A 127 10.34 9.40 2.27
CA TRP A 127 9.10 9.07 3.00
C TRP A 127 9.30 7.84 3.87
N PHE A 128 9.95 6.81 3.35
CA PHE A 128 10.33 5.62 4.11
C PHE A 128 11.23 6.02 5.29
N SER A 129 12.26 6.82 5.05
CA SER A 129 13.15 7.32 6.09
C SER A 129 12.38 8.03 7.21
N ARG A 130 11.47 8.94 6.85
CA ARG A 130 10.64 9.68 7.83
C ARG A 130 9.79 8.76 8.70
N LYS A 131 9.27 7.68 8.16
CA LYS A 131 8.35 6.78 8.85
C LYS A 131 9.06 5.67 9.62
N CYS A 132 10.14 5.11 9.07
CA CYS A 132 10.72 3.85 9.52
C CYS A 132 12.14 3.98 10.12
N SER A 133 12.95 4.99 9.74
CA SER A 133 14.38 5.02 10.08
C SER A 133 14.66 5.00 11.59
N ARG A 134 13.82 5.62 12.41
CA ARG A 134 13.99 5.61 13.87
C ARG A 134 13.90 4.20 14.48
N TYR A 135 13.02 3.36 13.93
CA TYR A 135 12.83 1.98 14.37
C TYR A 135 14.00 1.10 13.89
N LEU A 136 14.44 1.30 12.64
CA LEU A 136 15.58 0.58 12.08
C LEU A 136 16.88 0.90 12.82
N LYS A 137 17.12 2.16 13.18
CA LYS A 137 18.29 2.55 13.97
C LYS A 137 18.30 1.89 15.35
N ALA A 138 17.15 1.80 16.02
CA ALA A 138 17.04 1.12 17.30
C ALA A 138 17.35 -0.38 17.19
N ALA A 139 17.00 -1.01 16.07
CA ALA A 139 17.25 -2.43 15.81
C ALA A 139 18.71 -2.72 15.35
N SER A 140 19.43 -1.73 14.81
CA SER A 140 20.82 -1.89 14.34
C SER A 140 21.83 -2.20 15.46
N ALA A 141 21.42 -2.07 16.73
CA ALA A 141 22.22 -2.47 17.88
C ALA A 141 22.22 -3.99 18.14
N VAL A 142 21.39 -4.75 17.43
CA VAL A 142 21.29 -6.20 17.52
C VAL A 142 22.18 -6.85 16.47
N ALA A 143 22.72 -8.03 16.77
CA ALA A 143 23.53 -8.80 15.81
C ALA A 143 22.79 -9.00 14.48
N PRO A 144 23.47 -8.98 13.32
CA PRO A 144 22.86 -9.12 12.02
C PRO A 144 22.17 -10.50 11.88
N ASP A 145 20.85 -10.49 11.92
CA ASP A 145 20.00 -11.64 11.63
C ASP A 145 19.24 -11.39 10.31
N PRO A 146 19.44 -12.22 9.26
CA PRO A 146 18.73 -12.06 7.99
C PRO A 146 17.22 -12.25 8.12
N ARG A 147 16.73 -12.83 9.22
CA ARG A 147 15.31 -13.00 9.54
C ARG A 147 14.78 -11.94 10.50
N LEU A 148 15.60 -10.96 10.86
CA LEU A 148 15.15 -9.86 11.71
C LEU A 148 13.98 -9.14 11.06
N VAL A 149 12.90 -8.97 11.82
CA VAL A 149 11.78 -8.11 11.47
C VAL A 149 11.70 -6.99 12.49
N VAL A 150 11.74 -5.77 12.03
CA VAL A 150 11.61 -4.58 12.86
C VAL A 150 10.16 -4.11 12.81
N ASP A 151 9.49 -4.10 13.96
CA ASP A 151 8.14 -3.56 14.08
C ASP A 151 8.09 -2.10 13.70
N VAL A 152 7.16 -1.75 12.86
CA VAL A 152 6.87 -0.36 12.52
C VAL A 152 5.36 -0.12 12.60
N PRO A 153 4.90 1.06 13.04
CA PRO A 153 3.47 1.35 13.11
C PRO A 153 2.84 1.56 11.73
N PHE A 154 3.67 1.78 10.71
CA PHE A 154 3.25 2.05 9.34
C PHE A 154 4.40 1.89 8.36
N VAL A 155 4.13 1.33 7.20
CA VAL A 155 5.00 1.36 6.02
C VAL A 155 4.14 1.51 4.76
N MET A 156 4.63 2.23 3.75
CA MET A 156 3.89 2.52 2.51
C MET A 156 3.71 1.27 1.64
N ALA A 157 2.58 1.19 0.94
CA ALA A 157 2.19 0.06 0.08
C ALA A 157 2.96 -0.06 -1.25
N ALA A 158 4.10 0.62 -1.41
CA ALA A 158 4.92 0.48 -2.62
C ALA A 158 5.54 -0.92 -2.75
N HIS A 159 5.80 -1.56 -1.61
CA HIS A 159 6.42 -2.87 -1.47
C HIS A 159 5.85 -3.60 -0.25
N TRP A 160 4.75 -4.30 -0.40
CA TRP A 160 4.17 -5.11 0.67
C TRP A 160 4.17 -6.59 0.34
N LEU A 161 4.80 -7.42 1.16
CA LEU A 161 4.51 -8.84 1.22
C LEU A 161 3.35 -9.03 2.21
N VAL A 162 2.17 -9.32 1.69
CA VAL A 162 0.93 -9.52 2.45
C VAL A 162 0.73 -11.01 2.65
N SER A 163 0.59 -11.45 3.89
CA SER A 163 0.36 -12.87 4.20
C SER A 163 -1.08 -13.29 3.86
N ARG A 164 -1.28 -14.57 3.51
CA ARG A 164 -2.62 -15.13 3.34
C ARG A 164 -3.50 -14.90 4.57
N LYS A 165 -2.92 -14.97 5.77
CA LYS A 165 -3.62 -14.69 7.02
C LYS A 165 -4.18 -13.27 7.05
N ALA A 166 -3.40 -12.27 6.61
CA ALA A 166 -3.89 -10.89 6.52
C ALA A 166 -5.06 -10.77 5.52
N LEU A 167 -5.00 -11.46 4.37
CA LEU A 167 -6.12 -11.47 3.42
C LEU A 167 -7.38 -12.11 4.01
N LEU A 168 -7.23 -13.14 4.83
CA LEU A 168 -8.34 -13.83 5.48
C LEU A 168 -8.93 -13.03 6.65
N ASP A 169 -8.11 -12.37 7.43
CA ASP A 169 -8.56 -11.65 8.62
C ASP A 169 -8.96 -10.20 8.30
N VAL A 170 -8.15 -9.46 7.51
CA VAL A 170 -8.37 -8.05 7.18
C VAL A 170 -9.17 -7.88 5.89
N GLY A 171 -8.86 -8.66 4.86
CA GLY A 171 -9.47 -8.56 3.53
C GLY A 171 -8.71 -7.66 2.57
N GLY A 172 -9.43 -6.91 1.75
CA GLY A 172 -8.91 -6.00 0.73
C GLY A 172 -8.86 -4.53 1.18
N PHE A 173 -8.54 -3.66 0.25
CA PHE A 173 -8.57 -2.22 0.45
C PHE A 173 -10.00 -1.69 0.53
N SER A 174 -10.23 -0.71 1.40
CA SER A 174 -11.53 -0.10 1.59
C SER A 174 -11.91 0.82 0.42
N PRO A 175 -13.14 0.72 -0.12
CA PRO A 175 -13.62 1.63 -1.17
C PRO A 175 -13.85 3.07 -0.68
N ALA A 176 -13.64 3.34 0.62
CA ALA A 176 -13.64 4.71 1.13
C ALA A 176 -12.55 5.59 0.49
N PHE A 177 -11.54 4.98 -0.11
CA PHE A 177 -10.36 5.64 -0.68
C PHE A 177 -10.23 5.30 -2.17
N ALA A 178 -10.49 6.29 -3.03
CA ALA A 178 -10.23 6.15 -4.47
C ALA A 178 -8.73 6.26 -4.76
N GLN A 179 -8.03 7.17 -4.06
CA GLN A 179 -6.60 7.38 -4.18
C GLN A 179 -6.07 8.07 -2.91
N TYR A 180 -5.00 7.54 -2.32
CA TYR A 180 -4.35 7.94 -1.07
C TYR A 180 -5.18 7.68 0.20
N GLY A 181 -4.51 7.23 1.24
CA GLY A 181 -5.09 6.88 2.54
C GLY A 181 -5.55 5.42 2.63
N GLU A 182 -5.57 4.70 1.51
CA GLU A 182 -5.89 3.28 1.45
C GLU A 182 -4.88 2.42 2.21
N ASP A 183 -3.60 2.76 2.14
CA ASP A 183 -2.52 2.09 2.85
C ASP A 183 -2.56 2.37 4.37
N ASP A 184 -2.74 3.64 4.77
CA ASP A 184 -2.95 3.99 6.17
C ASP A 184 -4.16 3.23 6.75
N ASN A 185 -5.31 3.22 6.05
CA ASN A 185 -6.50 2.52 6.48
C ASN A 185 -6.32 1.00 6.53
N TYR A 186 -5.60 0.41 5.56
CA TYR A 186 -5.33 -1.03 5.57
C TYR A 186 -4.51 -1.42 6.80
N ILE A 187 -3.50 -0.64 7.15
CA ILE A 187 -2.65 -0.88 8.33
C ILE A 187 -3.43 -0.65 9.64
N ASP A 188 -4.27 0.37 9.74
CA ASP A 188 -5.16 0.56 10.90
C ASP A 188 -6.06 -0.67 11.11
N ARG A 189 -6.61 -1.23 10.03
CA ARG A 189 -7.40 -2.47 10.06
C ARG A 189 -6.57 -3.70 10.39
N LEU A 190 -5.35 -3.77 9.87
CA LEU A 190 -4.40 -4.84 10.20
C LEU A 190 -4.17 -4.92 11.72
N HIS A 191 -3.90 -3.78 12.34
CA HIS A 191 -3.71 -3.68 13.79
C HIS A 191 -5.00 -4.01 14.56
N TRP A 192 -6.16 -3.57 14.06
CA TRP A 192 -7.45 -3.94 14.63
C TRP A 192 -7.68 -5.45 14.68
N HIS A 193 -7.22 -6.17 13.67
CA HIS A 193 -7.28 -7.64 13.61
C HIS A 193 -6.13 -8.33 14.35
N GLY A 194 -5.33 -7.61 15.12
CA GLY A 194 -4.26 -8.15 15.95
C GLY A 194 -3.00 -8.58 15.18
N LEU A 195 -2.88 -8.14 13.92
CA LEU A 195 -1.67 -8.39 13.11
C LEU A 195 -0.75 -7.17 13.13
N ARG A 196 0.53 -7.41 12.85
CA ARG A 196 1.57 -6.39 12.82
C ARG A 196 2.07 -6.15 11.39
N CYS A 197 2.67 -4.99 11.16
CA CYS A 197 3.50 -4.76 9.99
C CYS A 197 4.96 -4.54 10.41
N GLY A 198 5.89 -4.95 9.56
CA GLY A 198 7.32 -4.87 9.85
C GLY A 198 8.16 -4.59 8.63
N VAL A 199 9.38 -4.15 8.89
CA VAL A 199 10.44 -4.00 7.88
C VAL A 199 11.49 -5.07 8.11
N VAL A 200 11.95 -5.71 7.03
CA VAL A 200 13.05 -6.68 7.04
C VAL A 200 14.31 -5.96 6.58
N PRO A 201 15.26 -5.63 7.49
CA PRO A 201 16.45 -4.85 7.15
C PRO A 201 17.38 -5.52 6.14
N ALA A 202 17.36 -6.85 6.07
CA ALA A 202 18.16 -7.63 5.12
C ALA A 202 17.59 -7.63 3.69
N ALA A 203 16.35 -7.15 3.47
CA ALA A 203 15.72 -7.02 2.17
C ALA A 203 15.74 -5.55 1.73
N ALA A 204 16.12 -5.29 0.49
CA ALA A 204 16.10 -3.95 -0.10
C ALA A 204 15.29 -3.94 -1.39
N ALA A 205 14.67 -2.80 -1.70
CA ALA A 205 13.96 -2.55 -2.95
C ALA A 205 13.98 -1.06 -3.28
N VAL A 206 13.62 -0.70 -4.49
CA VAL A 206 13.67 0.69 -4.96
C VAL A 206 12.29 1.21 -5.32
N HIS A 207 12.00 2.44 -4.92
CA HIS A 207 10.80 3.18 -5.30
C HIS A 207 11.19 4.50 -5.96
N ASP A 208 11.04 4.59 -7.28
CA ASP A 208 11.39 5.78 -8.06
C ASP A 208 10.33 6.86 -7.95
N ARG A 209 10.54 7.78 -7.04
CA ARG A 209 9.70 9.00 -6.88
C ARG A 209 10.36 10.25 -7.48
N ALA A 210 11.45 10.08 -8.23
CA ALA A 210 12.20 11.21 -8.77
C ALA A 210 11.28 12.12 -9.62
N GLY A 211 11.40 13.44 -9.40
CA GLY A 211 10.67 14.44 -10.17
C GLY A 211 9.19 14.64 -9.79
N ARG A 212 8.63 13.91 -8.82
CA ARG A 212 7.23 14.12 -8.39
C ARG A 212 7.10 15.41 -7.56
N LYS A 213 6.74 16.51 -8.24
CA LYS A 213 6.33 17.75 -7.57
C LYS A 213 4.83 17.68 -7.24
N THR A 214 4.48 17.73 -5.96
CA THR A 214 3.07 17.76 -5.54
C THR A 214 2.63 19.21 -5.36
N PRO A 215 1.67 19.73 -6.15
CA PRO A 215 1.14 21.07 -5.99
C PRO A 215 0.61 21.33 -4.57
N ARG A 216 0.65 22.60 -4.11
CA ARG A 216 0.22 22.99 -2.75
C ARG A 216 -1.21 22.54 -2.46
N GLU A 217 -2.11 22.69 -3.43
CA GLU A 217 -3.50 22.28 -3.31
C GLU A 217 -3.63 20.77 -3.07
N LYS A 218 -2.99 19.96 -3.92
CA LYS A 218 -3.00 18.50 -3.77
C LYS A 218 -2.42 18.08 -2.41
N ARG A 219 -1.34 18.72 -1.95
CA ARG A 219 -0.78 18.44 -0.60
C ARG A 219 -1.78 18.74 0.51
N MET A 220 -2.59 19.80 0.35
CA MET A 220 -3.59 20.15 1.35
C MET A 220 -4.76 19.15 1.33
N ARG A 221 -5.24 18.74 0.15
CA ARG A 221 -6.24 17.67 0.03
C ARG A 221 -5.75 16.36 0.66
N LEU A 222 -4.49 15.96 0.45
CA LEU A 222 -3.89 14.79 1.08
C LEU A 222 -3.89 14.87 2.61
N LYS A 223 -3.66 16.06 3.19
CA LYS A 223 -3.81 16.27 4.64
C LYS A 223 -5.26 16.09 5.10
N CYS A 224 -6.25 16.51 4.31
CA CYS A 224 -7.67 16.29 4.61
C CYS A 224 -8.03 14.79 4.57
N ILE A 225 -7.45 14.01 3.67
CA ILE A 225 -7.65 12.55 3.60
C ILE A 225 -7.26 11.86 4.91
N ALA A 226 -6.23 12.34 5.62
CA ALA A 226 -5.89 11.81 6.93
C ALA A 226 -7.04 11.90 7.96
N VAL A 227 -7.97 12.84 7.79
CA VAL A 227 -9.19 12.90 8.61
C VAL A 227 -10.16 11.77 8.24
N VAL A 228 -10.28 11.46 6.95
CA VAL A 228 -11.07 10.31 6.46
C VAL A 228 -10.51 9.00 6.99
N VAL A 229 -9.18 8.83 6.97
CA VAL A 229 -8.50 7.65 7.56
C VAL A 229 -8.89 7.49 9.03
N ARG A 230 -8.77 8.55 9.83
CA ARG A 230 -9.15 8.50 11.26
C ARG A 230 -10.63 8.22 11.53
N LEU A 231 -11.52 8.67 10.64
CA LEU A 231 -12.96 8.33 10.69
C LEU A 231 -13.22 6.88 10.31
N SER A 232 -12.42 6.32 9.41
CA SER A 232 -12.59 4.96 8.89
C SER A 232 -11.89 3.90 9.76
N ASP A 233 -11.04 4.30 10.71
CA ASP A 233 -10.29 3.42 11.60
C ASP A 233 -11.24 2.72 12.61
N PRO A 234 -11.38 1.38 12.55
CA PRO A 234 -12.25 0.63 13.46
C PRO A 234 -11.79 0.67 14.92
N GLY A 235 -10.51 0.90 15.18
CA GLY A 235 -9.92 0.98 16.52
C GLY A 235 -10.20 2.29 17.27
N ARG A 236 -10.73 3.31 16.60
CA ARG A 236 -10.97 4.62 17.23
C ARG A 236 -12.44 4.79 17.63
N CYS A 237 -12.71 5.63 18.61
CA CYS A 237 -14.10 5.96 18.97
C CYS A 237 -14.77 6.79 17.86
N TRP A 238 -15.80 6.24 17.22
CA TRP A 238 -16.53 6.89 16.14
C TRP A 238 -17.15 8.21 16.53
N LEU A 239 -17.80 8.27 17.69
CA LEU A 239 -18.51 9.47 18.13
C LEU A 239 -17.54 10.64 18.29
N TRP A 240 -16.42 10.40 18.96
CA TRP A 240 -15.38 11.41 19.13
C TRP A 240 -14.81 11.89 17.80
N ARG A 241 -14.54 10.98 16.87
CA ARG A 241 -14.02 11.35 15.54
C ARG A 241 -15.02 12.15 14.74
N ARG A 242 -16.31 11.75 14.79
CA ARG A 242 -17.39 12.50 14.15
C ARG A 242 -17.57 13.92 14.70
N LEU A 243 -17.39 14.11 16.00
CA LEU A 243 -17.48 15.44 16.61
C LEU A 243 -16.22 16.27 16.37
N ALA A 244 -15.04 15.64 16.35
CA ALA A 244 -13.75 16.33 16.24
C ALA A 244 -13.39 16.77 14.81
N TYR A 245 -13.83 16.07 13.74
CA TYR A 245 -13.33 16.32 12.39
C TYR A 245 -13.54 17.76 11.88
N PRO A 246 -14.65 18.47 12.17
CA PRO A 246 -14.80 19.85 11.70
C PRO A 246 -13.77 20.80 12.35
N PHE A 247 -13.49 20.59 13.62
CA PHE A 247 -12.48 21.36 14.37
C PHE A 247 -11.06 21.04 13.90
N GLU A 248 -10.76 19.77 13.59
CA GLU A 248 -9.48 19.36 13.01
C GLU A 248 -9.25 20.05 11.65
N LEU A 249 -10.29 20.09 10.80
CA LEU A 249 -10.21 20.77 9.49
C LEU A 249 -10.11 22.29 9.64
N ALA A 250 -10.82 22.90 10.59
CA ALA A 250 -10.71 24.33 10.88
C ALA A 250 -9.30 24.69 11.39
N GLY A 251 -8.77 23.93 12.34
CA GLY A 251 -7.39 24.11 12.83
C GLY A 251 -6.34 23.91 11.72
N MET A 252 -6.57 22.94 10.81
CA MET A 252 -5.71 22.74 9.65
C MET A 252 -5.76 23.91 8.68
N SER A 253 -6.94 24.52 8.48
CA SER A 253 -7.14 25.70 7.65
C SER A 253 -6.34 26.89 8.20
N LEU A 254 -6.47 27.18 9.49
CA LEU A 254 -5.73 28.25 10.17
C LEU A 254 -4.21 28.02 10.09
N LYS A 255 -3.74 26.82 10.48
CA LYS A 255 -2.30 26.49 10.50
C LYS A 255 -1.63 26.59 9.14
N ASN A 256 -2.33 26.33 8.04
CA ASN A 256 -1.76 26.29 6.70
C ASN A 256 -2.17 27.51 5.83
N PHE A 257 -2.91 28.48 6.39
CA PHE A 257 -3.45 29.63 5.67
C PHE A 257 -4.13 29.20 4.35
N SER A 258 -5.09 28.26 4.46
CA SER A 258 -5.75 27.64 3.31
C SER A 258 -7.23 27.35 3.59
N LEU A 259 -8.11 27.74 2.67
CA LEU A 259 -9.55 27.46 2.78
C LEU A 259 -9.93 26.03 2.34
N ILE A 260 -9.00 25.26 1.77
CA ILE A 260 -9.26 23.90 1.27
C ILE A 260 -9.82 22.99 2.37
N PRO A 261 -9.26 22.92 3.59
CA PRO A 261 -9.83 22.09 4.65
C PRO A 261 -11.25 22.48 5.04
N LEU A 262 -11.58 23.78 5.07
CA LEU A 262 -12.96 24.23 5.36
C LEU A 262 -13.93 23.81 4.24
N ARG A 263 -13.52 23.92 2.96
CA ARG A 263 -14.33 23.46 1.83
C ARG A 263 -14.52 21.94 1.83
N PHE A 264 -13.62 21.19 2.47
CA PHE A 264 -13.71 19.74 2.61
C PHE A 264 -14.75 19.31 3.66
N VAL A 265 -15.18 20.21 4.60
CA VAL A 265 -16.17 19.89 5.65
C VAL A 265 -17.50 19.42 5.05
N PRO A 266 -18.17 20.16 4.13
CA PRO A 266 -19.43 19.70 3.54
C PRO A 266 -19.28 18.42 2.73
N GLU A 267 -18.19 18.25 1.98
CA GLU A 267 -17.88 17.03 1.23
C GLU A 267 -17.81 15.82 2.19
N LEU A 268 -17.07 15.96 3.28
CA LEU A 268 -16.91 14.90 4.27
C LEU A 268 -18.20 14.65 5.03
N ARG A 269 -18.98 15.69 5.35
CA ARG A 269 -20.29 15.55 6.01
C ARG A 269 -21.24 14.70 5.19
N ALA A 270 -21.30 14.89 3.88
CA ALA A 270 -22.12 14.09 2.97
C ALA A 270 -21.70 12.62 2.96
N ARG A 271 -20.42 12.32 3.17
CA ARG A 271 -19.88 10.94 3.19
C ARG A 271 -19.98 10.24 4.54
N ILE A 272 -20.39 10.91 5.61
CA ILE A 272 -20.45 10.33 6.97
C ILE A 272 -21.27 9.01 7.03
N PRO A 273 -22.47 8.90 6.40
CA PRO A 273 -23.22 7.65 6.42
C PRO A 273 -22.48 6.50 5.74
N GLU A 274 -21.86 6.75 4.58
CA GLU A 274 -21.05 5.81 3.85
C GLU A 274 -19.84 5.35 4.69
N LEU A 275 -19.07 6.30 5.23
CA LEU A 275 -17.89 6.01 6.04
C LEU A 275 -18.23 5.20 7.29
N ARG A 276 -19.38 5.46 7.92
CA ARG A 276 -19.86 4.67 9.06
C ARG A 276 -20.13 3.22 8.66
N ARG A 277 -20.78 3.01 7.51
CA ARG A 277 -21.05 1.67 6.97
C ARG A 277 -19.75 0.92 6.66
N LEU A 278 -18.85 1.55 5.86
CA LEU A 278 -17.58 0.95 5.47
C LEU A 278 -16.68 0.66 6.68
N ARG A 279 -16.66 1.55 7.68
CA ARG A 279 -15.95 1.31 8.93
C ARG A 279 -16.48 0.09 9.69
N LYS A 280 -17.81 -0.09 9.76
CA LYS A 280 -18.41 -1.28 10.37
C LYS A 280 -18.06 -2.55 9.60
N GLU A 281 -18.03 -2.48 8.28
CA GLU A 281 -17.58 -3.56 7.40
C GLU A 281 -16.09 -3.89 7.60
N SER A 282 -15.23 -2.88 7.74
CA SER A 282 -13.79 -3.01 8.00
C SER A 282 -13.43 -3.88 9.20
N GLY A 283 -14.30 -3.96 10.21
CA GLY A 283 -14.10 -4.81 11.39
C GLY A 283 -14.41 -6.28 11.16
N ARG A 284 -14.91 -6.65 9.98
CA ARG A 284 -15.24 -8.03 9.62
C ARG A 284 -14.06 -8.72 8.93
N LYS A 285 -14.00 -10.04 9.02
CA LYS A 285 -13.05 -10.84 8.25
C LYS A 285 -13.38 -10.74 6.75
N ARG A 286 -12.31 -10.79 5.93
CA ARG A 286 -12.39 -10.68 4.46
C ARG A 286 -13.15 -9.44 3.97
N ALA A 287 -13.15 -8.36 4.74
CA ALA A 287 -13.81 -7.13 4.32
C ALA A 287 -13.30 -6.67 2.94
N PHE A 288 -14.21 -6.29 2.06
CA PHE A 288 -13.94 -5.75 0.71
C PHE A 288 -13.32 -6.74 -0.32
N LEU A 289 -13.29 -8.06 -0.02
CA LEU A 289 -12.92 -9.13 -0.96
C LEU A 289 -14.10 -9.99 -1.34
#